data_57bdc269a5a01423f910df27fe6ba408
#
_entry.id   57bdc269a5a01423f910df27fe6ba408
#
_cell.length_a   1.000
_cell.length_b   1.000
_cell.length_c   1.000
_cell.angle_alpha   90.00
_cell.angle_beta   90.00
_cell.angle_gamma   90.00
#
_symmetry.space_group_name_H-M   'P 1'
#
loop_
_entity.id
_entity.type
_entity.pdbx_description
1 polymer ?
#
loop_
_entity_poly.entity_id
_entity_poly.type
_entity_poly.pdbx_seq_one_letter_code
_entity_poly.pdbx_strand_id
1 'polypeptide(L)'
;DKYYATSVLKEDGFKRKKCSKCGTFFWAVIDDDVCGDPSCSGGFRFIGNTPATKKLDYIGVWTEFSKLFKKWGYTPINRYPVTARWRIDTDFVQASIYDFQPYVVSGEVEPPANPLVVPQLCLRFNDIDNIGITGAHYSCFDMIGQHAFMKPKEWDQARHFRDIHNWLKQGLGLKNDEIKFHEDAWAGGGNFGACMEFFSRGLELGNQVYMLYEQTP
;
A
#
# COMPACT_ATOMS: atom_id res chain seq x y z
N ASP A 1 7.68 10.56 14.02
CA ASP A 1 6.30 10.78 14.51
C ASP A 1 5.50 11.82 13.68
N LYS A 2 6.17 12.76 12.99
CA LYS A 2 5.45 13.82 12.23
C LYS A 2 4.85 13.31 10.91
N TYR A 3 5.54 12.40 10.23
CA TYR A 3 5.20 11.96 8.89
C TYR A 3 4.66 10.55 8.80
N TYR A 4 4.82 9.74 9.86
CA TYR A 4 4.45 8.34 9.88
C TYR A 4 3.52 8.03 11.05
N ALA A 5 2.60 7.08 10.88
CA ALA A 5 1.64 6.64 11.90
C ALA A 5 2.29 5.78 12.99
N THR A 6 3.41 6.25 13.56
CA THR A 6 4.23 5.49 14.50
C THR A 6 3.54 5.17 15.83
N SER A 7 2.53 5.95 16.22
CA SER A 7 1.72 5.66 17.41
C SER A 7 1.01 4.31 17.29
N VAL A 8 0.43 4.03 16.12
CA VAL A 8 -0.26 2.75 15.86
C VAL A 8 0.71 1.57 15.95
N LEU A 9 1.92 1.73 15.40
CA LEU A 9 2.95 0.69 15.46
C LEU A 9 3.41 0.42 16.90
N LYS A 10 3.63 1.48 17.68
CA LYS A 10 4.03 1.37 19.10
C LYS A 10 2.95 0.69 19.95
N GLU A 11 1.68 1.04 19.73
CA GLU A 11 0.54 0.42 20.42
C GLU A 11 0.44 -1.08 20.13
N ASP A 12 0.76 -1.50 18.91
CA ASP A 12 0.75 -2.90 18.49
C ASP A 12 2.08 -3.64 18.78
N GLY A 13 2.99 -3.01 19.53
CA GLY A 13 4.24 -3.61 20.03
C GLY A 13 5.41 -3.60 19.06
N PHE A 14 5.30 -2.91 17.93
CA PHE A 14 6.41 -2.75 16.99
C PHE A 14 7.48 -1.82 17.56
N LYS A 15 8.74 -2.17 17.31
CA LYS A 15 9.92 -1.38 17.67
C LYS A 15 10.66 -0.93 16.42
N ARG A 16 11.09 0.33 16.42
CA ARG A 16 11.90 0.89 15.34
C ARG A 16 13.32 0.34 15.41
N LYS A 17 13.80 -0.15 14.30
CA LYS A 17 15.13 -0.75 14.13
C LYS A 17 15.82 -0.19 12.89
N LYS A 18 17.12 -0.40 12.80
CA LYS A 18 17.93 -0.09 11.61
C LYS A 18 18.43 -1.40 11.01
N CYS A 19 18.19 -1.62 9.73
CA CYS A 19 18.66 -2.80 9.03
C CYS A 19 20.18 -2.87 9.01
N SER A 20 20.75 -4.00 9.44
CA SER A 20 22.21 -4.22 9.47
C SER A 20 22.82 -4.32 8.07
N LYS A 21 22.01 -4.65 7.03
CA LYS A 21 22.48 -4.79 5.65
C LYS A 21 22.38 -3.52 4.82
N CYS A 22 21.21 -2.88 4.79
CA CYS A 22 20.99 -1.71 3.92
C CYS A 22 20.90 -0.37 4.67
N GLY A 23 20.80 -0.39 6.00
CA GLY A 23 20.71 0.82 6.81
C GLY A 23 19.31 1.47 6.87
N THR A 24 18.32 0.96 6.13
CA THR A 24 16.93 1.45 6.16
C THR A 24 16.31 1.26 7.53
N PHE A 25 15.51 2.21 7.98
CA PHE A 25 14.74 2.07 9.20
C PHE A 25 13.47 1.25 8.95
N PHE A 26 13.20 0.32 9.84
CA PHE A 26 12.01 -0.53 9.78
C PHE A 26 11.43 -0.77 11.17
N TRP A 27 10.21 -1.28 11.21
CA TRP A 27 9.49 -1.61 12.43
C TRP A 27 9.12 -3.09 12.43
N ALA A 28 9.39 -3.77 13.54
CA ALA A 28 9.06 -5.18 13.75
C ALA A 28 8.76 -5.45 15.22
N VAL A 29 7.93 -6.48 15.49
CA VAL A 29 7.71 -6.97 16.88
C VAL A 29 8.74 -7.98 17.29
N ILE A 30 9.33 -8.69 16.34
CA ILE A 30 10.40 -9.68 16.59
C ILE A 30 11.76 -9.00 16.67
N ASP A 31 12.70 -9.66 17.34
CA ASP A 31 14.09 -9.21 17.39
C ASP A 31 14.85 -9.70 16.15
N ASP A 32 14.73 -8.96 15.06
CA ASP A 32 15.37 -9.21 13.79
C ASP A 32 16.25 -8.03 13.40
N ASP A 33 17.43 -8.30 12.84
CA ASP A 33 18.43 -7.31 12.44
C ASP A 33 18.28 -6.86 10.99
N VAL A 34 17.41 -7.51 10.21
CA VAL A 34 17.21 -7.20 8.80
C VAL A 34 15.78 -6.76 8.52
N CYS A 35 15.63 -5.83 7.57
CA CYS A 35 14.34 -5.33 7.13
C CYS A 35 13.57 -6.36 6.28
N GLY A 36 12.38 -5.98 5.78
CA GLY A 36 11.51 -6.84 4.97
C GLY A 36 11.91 -6.98 3.51
N ASP A 37 12.82 -6.13 3.02
CA ASP A 37 13.25 -6.12 1.63
C ASP A 37 13.84 -7.48 1.22
N PRO A 38 13.53 -8.00 0.01
CA PRO A 38 14.00 -9.31 -0.43
C PRO A 38 15.52 -9.43 -0.51
N SER A 39 16.23 -8.36 -0.87
CA SER A 39 17.71 -8.34 -0.91
C SER A 39 18.34 -8.49 0.48
N CYS A 40 17.65 -8.03 1.50
CA CYS A 40 18.08 -8.13 2.89
C CYS A 40 17.60 -9.42 3.57
N SER A 41 16.37 -9.82 3.32
CA SER A 41 15.70 -10.93 4.03
C SER A 41 15.89 -12.30 3.40
N GLY A 42 16.57 -12.41 2.25
CA GLY A 42 16.88 -13.68 1.58
C GLY A 42 15.86 -14.07 0.49
N GLY A 43 15.35 -13.09 -0.25
CA GLY A 43 14.51 -13.29 -1.43
C GLY A 43 13.01 -13.32 -1.17
N PHE A 44 12.24 -13.56 -2.21
CA PHE A 44 10.77 -13.58 -2.19
C PHE A 44 10.25 -14.91 -1.62
N ARG A 45 10.24 -15.07 -0.31
CA ARG A 45 9.86 -16.31 0.37
C ARG A 45 8.36 -16.42 0.70
N PHE A 46 7.59 -15.37 0.46
CA PHE A 46 6.15 -15.36 0.70
C PHE A 46 5.39 -16.27 -0.29
N ILE A 47 5.83 -16.26 -1.54
CA ILE A 47 5.18 -17.00 -2.64
C ILE A 47 5.39 -18.50 -2.45
N GLY A 48 4.29 -19.27 -2.45
CA GLY A 48 4.29 -20.70 -2.14
C GLY A 48 4.48 -21.05 -0.66
N ASN A 49 4.76 -20.05 0.21
CA ASN A 49 4.96 -20.23 1.64
C ASN A 49 4.36 -19.05 2.43
N THR A 50 3.14 -18.67 2.08
CA THR A 50 2.45 -17.57 2.75
C THR A 50 2.12 -17.88 4.21
N PRO A 51 2.37 -16.96 5.15
CA PRO A 51 1.94 -17.10 6.54
C PRO A 51 0.48 -16.70 6.77
N ALA A 52 -0.21 -16.22 5.73
CA ALA A 52 -1.61 -15.86 5.79
C ALA A 52 -2.47 -17.07 6.13
N THR A 53 -3.29 -16.96 7.17
CA THR A 53 -4.15 -18.07 7.62
C THR A 53 -5.43 -18.19 6.83
N LYS A 54 -5.84 -17.11 6.15
CA LYS A 54 -6.98 -17.13 5.23
C LYS A 54 -6.53 -17.49 3.83
N LYS A 55 -7.12 -18.56 3.28
CA LYS A 55 -6.91 -18.97 1.90
C LYS A 55 -7.92 -18.25 1.02
N LEU A 56 -7.50 -17.16 0.41
CA LEU A 56 -8.31 -16.35 -0.48
C LEU A 56 -7.78 -16.49 -1.92
N ASP A 57 -8.69 -16.68 -2.85
CA ASP A 57 -8.39 -16.53 -4.28
C ASP A 57 -8.46 -15.04 -4.69
N TYR A 58 -8.21 -14.77 -5.95
CA TYR A 58 -8.21 -13.43 -6.52
C TYR A 58 -9.50 -12.64 -6.23
N ILE A 59 -10.68 -13.26 -6.41
CA ILE A 59 -11.97 -12.62 -6.12
C ILE A 59 -12.21 -12.51 -4.62
N GLY A 60 -11.82 -13.52 -3.87
CA GLY A 60 -11.95 -13.57 -2.41
C GLY A 60 -11.20 -12.46 -1.69
N VAL A 61 -10.01 -12.08 -2.20
CA VAL A 61 -9.23 -10.95 -1.64
C VAL A 61 -10.05 -9.66 -1.71
N TRP A 62 -10.60 -9.31 -2.88
CA TRP A 62 -11.43 -8.12 -3.01
C TRP A 62 -12.71 -8.20 -2.19
N THR A 63 -13.36 -9.36 -2.19
CA THR A 63 -14.61 -9.57 -1.44
C THR A 63 -14.43 -9.33 0.06
N GLU A 64 -13.38 -9.91 0.65
CA GLU A 64 -13.09 -9.71 2.08
C GLU A 64 -12.60 -8.28 2.37
N PHE A 65 -11.76 -7.71 1.49
CA PHE A 65 -11.28 -6.33 1.64
C PHE A 65 -12.45 -5.34 1.64
N SER A 66 -13.27 -5.36 0.59
CA SER A 66 -14.39 -4.44 0.46
C SER A 66 -15.41 -4.60 1.59
N LYS A 67 -15.66 -5.82 2.04
CA LYS A 67 -16.55 -6.12 3.19
C LYS A 67 -16.04 -5.53 4.50
N LEU A 68 -14.74 -5.69 4.80
CA LEU A 68 -14.15 -5.14 6.01
C LEU A 68 -14.10 -3.62 5.97
N PHE A 69 -13.64 -3.05 4.87
CA PHE A 69 -13.56 -1.60 4.73
C PHE A 69 -14.93 -0.92 4.74
N LYS A 70 -15.96 -1.57 4.19
CA LYS A 70 -17.35 -1.09 4.32
C LYS A 70 -17.79 -1.00 5.78
N LYS A 71 -17.42 -1.97 6.63
CA LYS A 71 -17.70 -1.90 8.08
C LYS A 71 -16.97 -0.75 8.78
N TRP A 72 -15.81 -0.34 8.26
CA TRP A 72 -15.01 0.76 8.78
C TRP A 72 -15.38 2.12 8.15
N GLY A 73 -16.47 2.17 7.37
CA GLY A 73 -17.03 3.40 6.84
C GLY A 73 -16.51 3.82 5.45
N TYR A 74 -15.81 2.93 4.74
CA TYR A 74 -15.40 3.18 3.36
C TYR A 74 -16.49 2.75 2.38
N THR A 75 -16.56 3.43 1.25
CA THR A 75 -17.45 3.07 0.15
C THR A 75 -16.69 2.29 -0.92
N PRO A 76 -17.01 1.00 -1.17
CA PRO A 76 -16.48 0.28 -2.31
C PRO A 76 -17.02 0.88 -3.62
N ILE A 77 -16.11 1.16 -4.56
CA ILE A 77 -16.46 1.66 -5.89
C ILE A 77 -15.99 0.69 -6.98
N ASN A 78 -16.49 0.87 -8.20
CA ASN A 78 -16.03 0.14 -9.36
C ASN A 78 -14.65 0.66 -9.82
N ARG A 79 -13.87 -0.23 -10.46
CA ARG A 79 -12.58 0.14 -11.07
C ARG A 79 -12.77 1.12 -12.23
N TYR A 80 -11.77 1.94 -12.44
CA TYR A 80 -11.63 2.77 -13.62
C TYR A 80 -11.05 1.96 -14.80
N PRO A 81 -11.23 2.42 -16.05
CA PRO A 81 -10.54 1.83 -17.18
C PRO A 81 -9.02 1.87 -16.99
N VAL A 82 -8.32 0.79 -17.35
CA VAL A 82 -6.86 0.75 -17.24
C VAL A 82 -6.16 1.74 -18.19
N THR A 83 -6.82 2.10 -19.30
CA THR A 83 -6.36 3.17 -20.20
C THR A 83 -6.69 4.51 -19.58
N ALA A 84 -5.68 5.24 -19.16
CA ALA A 84 -5.79 6.49 -18.40
C ALA A 84 -6.04 7.71 -19.30
N ARG A 85 -7.15 7.75 -20.04
CA ARG A 85 -7.47 8.80 -21.01
C ARG A 85 -7.68 10.20 -20.42
N TRP A 86 -7.83 10.30 -19.11
CA TRP A 86 -7.94 11.58 -18.40
C TRP A 86 -6.56 12.16 -18.02
N ARG A 87 -5.47 11.45 -18.33
CA ARG A 87 -4.10 11.86 -18.04
C ARG A 87 -3.33 12.13 -19.32
N ILE A 88 -2.38 13.05 -19.26
CA ILE A 88 -1.51 13.42 -20.38
C ILE A 88 -0.08 12.86 -20.23
N ASP A 89 0.25 12.35 -19.03
CA ASP A 89 1.60 11.92 -18.67
C ASP A 89 1.78 10.39 -18.73
N THR A 90 0.71 9.65 -18.91
CA THR A 90 0.73 8.18 -19.03
C THR A 90 -0.47 7.64 -19.80
N ASP A 91 -0.27 6.52 -20.52
CA ASP A 91 -1.34 5.84 -21.24
C ASP A 91 -2.12 4.85 -20.35
N PHE A 92 -1.49 4.35 -19.27
CA PHE A 92 -2.06 3.31 -18.43
C PHE A 92 -2.03 3.67 -16.95
N VAL A 93 -3.04 3.19 -16.23
CA VAL A 93 -3.06 3.23 -14.77
C VAL A 93 -1.99 2.28 -14.24
N GLN A 94 -1.07 2.81 -13.44
CA GLN A 94 0.04 2.07 -12.83
C GLN A 94 -0.11 1.90 -11.31
N ALA A 95 -1.01 2.68 -10.71
CA ALA A 95 -1.38 2.61 -9.29
C ALA A 95 -2.80 3.15 -9.11
N SER A 96 -3.52 2.66 -8.12
CA SER A 96 -4.92 3.06 -7.89
C SER A 96 -5.12 4.56 -7.64
N ILE A 97 -4.09 5.27 -7.17
CA ILE A 97 -4.16 6.74 -7.01
C ILE A 97 -4.28 7.47 -8.35
N TYR A 98 -3.86 6.86 -9.47
CA TYR A 98 -3.98 7.45 -10.79
C TYR A 98 -5.42 7.71 -11.22
N ASP A 99 -6.38 6.97 -10.65
CA ASP A 99 -7.81 7.18 -10.86
C ASP A 99 -8.28 8.57 -10.39
N PHE A 100 -7.54 9.14 -9.44
CA PHE A 100 -7.88 10.38 -8.74
C PHE A 100 -6.93 11.54 -9.05
N GLN A 101 -5.85 11.27 -9.79
CA GLN A 101 -4.90 12.29 -10.21
C GLN A 101 -5.17 12.73 -11.65
N PRO A 102 -5.00 14.04 -11.96
CA PRO A 102 -4.70 15.11 -11.01
C PRO A 102 -5.95 15.69 -10.31
N TYR A 103 -7.13 15.55 -10.87
CA TYR A 103 -8.32 16.37 -10.61
C TYR A 103 -8.93 16.23 -9.21
N VAL A 104 -8.99 15.01 -8.66
CA VAL A 104 -9.52 14.82 -7.30
C VAL A 104 -8.48 15.21 -6.26
N VAL A 105 -7.21 14.86 -6.49
CA VAL A 105 -6.12 15.19 -5.56
C VAL A 105 -5.89 16.70 -5.50
N SER A 106 -6.05 17.42 -6.61
CA SER A 106 -5.98 18.89 -6.64
C SER A 106 -7.21 19.58 -6.02
N GLY A 107 -8.30 18.85 -5.83
CA GLY A 107 -9.57 19.40 -5.35
C GLY A 107 -10.41 20.06 -6.43
N GLU A 108 -10.09 19.88 -7.72
CA GLU A 108 -10.90 20.38 -8.84
C GLU A 108 -12.18 19.59 -9.03
N VAL A 109 -12.15 18.30 -8.69
CA VAL A 109 -13.30 17.39 -8.80
C VAL A 109 -13.50 16.68 -7.48
N GLU A 110 -14.75 16.61 -7.02
CA GLU A 110 -15.09 15.84 -5.83
C GLU A 110 -14.88 14.33 -6.05
N PRO A 111 -14.37 13.59 -5.07
CA PRO A 111 -14.26 12.14 -5.17
C PRO A 111 -15.65 11.50 -5.26
N PRO A 112 -15.79 10.33 -5.93
CA PRO A 112 -17.06 9.62 -6.05
C PRO A 112 -17.62 9.14 -4.70
N ALA A 113 -16.73 9.01 -3.71
CA ALA A 113 -17.03 8.77 -2.29
C ALA A 113 -15.80 9.12 -1.45
N ASN A 114 -15.97 9.36 -0.15
CA ASN A 114 -14.85 9.68 0.73
C ASN A 114 -15.15 9.24 2.17
N PRO A 115 -14.39 8.30 2.79
CA PRO A 115 -13.32 7.53 2.15
C PRO A 115 -13.86 6.39 1.26
N LEU A 116 -13.01 5.88 0.39
CA LEU A 116 -13.39 4.82 -0.57
C LEU A 116 -12.35 3.71 -0.69
N VAL A 117 -12.76 2.58 -1.29
CA VAL A 117 -11.86 1.51 -1.74
C VAL A 117 -12.19 1.09 -3.17
N VAL A 118 -11.17 0.72 -3.93
CA VAL A 118 -11.27 0.39 -5.35
C VAL A 118 -10.38 -0.80 -5.73
N PRO A 119 -10.85 -1.78 -6.56
CA PRO A 119 -10.04 -2.87 -7.10
C PRO A 119 -9.46 -2.46 -8.46
N GLN A 120 -8.41 -1.64 -8.48
CA GLN A 120 -7.91 -1.05 -9.72
C GLN A 120 -6.95 -1.97 -10.47
N LEU A 121 -7.29 -2.30 -11.70
CA LEU A 121 -6.40 -2.98 -12.63
C LEU A 121 -5.29 -2.04 -13.07
N CYS A 122 -4.05 -2.48 -12.91
CA CYS A 122 -2.84 -1.72 -13.22
C CYS A 122 -1.99 -2.44 -14.27
N LEU A 123 -1.31 -1.66 -15.12
CA LEU A 123 -0.30 -2.16 -16.05
C LEU A 123 1.03 -1.48 -15.78
N ARG A 124 2.09 -2.29 -15.63
CA ARG A 124 3.49 -1.84 -15.49
C ARG A 124 4.38 -2.66 -16.40
N PHE A 125 5.30 -2.00 -17.08
CA PHE A 125 6.26 -2.62 -18.01
C PHE A 125 7.72 -2.40 -17.60
N ASN A 126 7.97 -1.69 -16.52
CA ASN A 126 9.25 -1.70 -15.82
C ASN A 126 9.46 -3.10 -15.21
N ASP A 127 10.71 -3.53 -15.06
CA ASP A 127 11.09 -4.85 -14.57
C ASP A 127 10.54 -6.04 -15.38
N ILE A 128 10.27 -5.84 -16.67
CA ILE A 128 9.71 -6.86 -17.55
C ILE A 128 10.58 -8.13 -17.62
N ASP A 129 11.89 -7.99 -17.50
CA ASP A 129 12.85 -9.09 -17.48
C ASP A 129 12.73 -10.01 -16.26
N ASN A 130 12.08 -9.53 -15.21
CA ASN A 130 11.83 -10.29 -13.99
C ASN A 130 10.48 -11.05 -13.98
N ILE A 131 9.61 -10.79 -14.98
CA ILE A 131 8.30 -11.43 -15.09
C ILE A 131 8.48 -12.92 -15.40
N GLY A 132 7.80 -13.77 -14.61
CA GLY A 132 7.92 -15.21 -14.72
C GLY A 132 9.18 -15.82 -14.09
N ILE A 133 10.12 -15.00 -13.62
CA ILE A 133 11.35 -15.46 -12.96
C ILE A 133 11.21 -15.40 -11.43
N THR A 134 10.85 -14.25 -10.90
CA THR A 134 10.80 -14.03 -9.44
C THR A 134 9.49 -14.53 -8.81
N GLY A 135 8.42 -14.70 -9.60
CA GLY A 135 7.07 -14.94 -9.10
C GLY A 135 6.45 -13.73 -8.38
N ALA A 136 7.17 -12.61 -8.29
CA ALA A 136 6.74 -11.38 -7.60
C ALA A 136 6.53 -10.19 -8.55
N HIS A 137 6.86 -10.34 -9.84
CA HIS A 137 6.72 -9.31 -10.86
C HIS A 137 5.68 -9.71 -11.90
N TYR A 138 4.76 -8.79 -12.17
CA TYR A 138 3.66 -8.95 -13.12
C TYR A 138 3.53 -7.70 -13.98
N SER A 139 3.24 -7.85 -15.27
CA SER A 139 2.88 -6.72 -16.15
C SER A 139 1.45 -6.22 -15.92
N CYS A 140 0.57 -7.07 -15.41
CA CYS A 140 -0.83 -6.80 -15.13
C CYS A 140 -1.21 -7.35 -13.75
N PHE A 141 -1.78 -6.50 -12.90
CA PHE A 141 -2.19 -6.88 -11.55
C PHE A 141 -3.30 -5.95 -11.04
N ASP A 142 -4.08 -6.38 -10.07
CA ASP A 142 -4.99 -5.49 -9.35
C ASP A 142 -4.31 -4.89 -8.12
N MET A 143 -4.34 -3.56 -8.05
CA MET A 143 -4.00 -2.83 -6.84
C MET A 143 -5.28 -2.46 -6.09
N ILE A 144 -5.52 -3.12 -4.96
CA ILE A 144 -6.63 -2.77 -4.09
C ILE A 144 -6.29 -1.48 -3.38
N GLY A 145 -6.97 -0.39 -3.75
CA GLY A 145 -6.72 0.94 -3.22
C GLY A 145 -7.63 1.28 -2.03
N GLN A 146 -7.02 1.83 -0.98
CA GLN A 146 -7.70 2.54 0.10
C GLN A 146 -7.40 4.03 -0.07
N HIS A 147 -8.43 4.85 -0.22
CA HIS A 147 -8.27 6.29 -0.45
C HIS A 147 -9.14 7.10 0.50
N ALA A 148 -8.54 8.15 1.07
CA ALA A 148 -9.24 9.17 1.84
C ALA A 148 -8.68 10.54 1.44
N PHE A 149 -9.58 11.44 1.05
CA PHE A 149 -9.26 12.80 0.61
C PHE A 149 -9.62 13.76 1.74
N MET A 150 -8.61 14.31 2.41
CA MET A 150 -8.79 15.09 3.62
C MET A 150 -8.16 16.47 3.47
N LYS A 151 -8.82 17.47 4.05
CA LYS A 151 -8.21 18.78 4.23
C LYS A 151 -7.09 18.67 5.27
N PRO A 152 -6.05 19.53 5.20
CA PRO A 152 -4.91 19.47 6.15
C PRO A 152 -5.30 19.50 7.62
N LYS A 153 -6.41 20.17 7.97
CA LYS A 153 -6.93 20.25 9.36
C LYS A 153 -7.68 18.98 9.82
N GLU A 154 -8.09 18.14 8.88
CA GLU A 154 -8.85 16.91 9.12
C GLU A 154 -7.97 15.67 8.99
N TRP A 155 -6.67 15.88 8.83
CA TRP A 155 -5.68 14.82 8.58
C TRP A 155 -5.59 13.83 9.73
N ASP A 156 -5.93 12.56 9.46
CA ASP A 156 -5.87 11.45 10.41
C ASP A 156 -5.20 10.21 9.77
N GLN A 157 -3.89 10.29 9.63
CA GLN A 157 -3.11 9.17 9.11
C GLN A 157 -3.17 7.94 10.01
N ALA A 158 -3.28 8.12 11.33
CA ALA A 158 -3.29 7.00 12.28
C ALA A 158 -4.51 6.11 12.09
N ARG A 159 -5.69 6.70 11.87
CA ARG A 159 -6.92 5.97 11.56
C ARG A 159 -6.75 5.11 10.31
N HIS A 160 -6.35 5.74 9.20
CA HIS A 160 -6.27 5.05 7.92
C HIS A 160 -5.15 4.00 7.89
N PHE A 161 -4.03 4.25 8.58
CA PHE A 161 -2.99 3.26 8.77
C PHE A 161 -3.47 2.06 9.62
N ARG A 162 -4.24 2.33 10.69
CA ARG A 162 -4.84 1.28 11.52
C ARG A 162 -5.78 0.40 10.71
N ASP A 163 -6.57 0.97 9.80
CA ASP A 163 -7.49 0.23 8.95
C ASP A 163 -6.73 -0.72 8.01
N ILE A 164 -5.67 -0.27 7.34
CA ILE A 164 -4.87 -1.16 6.48
C ILE A 164 -4.10 -2.21 7.29
N HIS A 165 -3.58 -1.87 8.46
CA HIS A 165 -2.95 -2.85 9.36
C HIS A 165 -3.96 -3.90 9.85
N ASN A 166 -5.18 -3.49 10.19
CA ASN A 166 -6.26 -4.41 10.53
C ASN A 166 -6.67 -5.30 9.35
N TRP A 167 -6.59 -4.81 8.11
CA TRP A 167 -6.78 -5.65 6.94
C TRP A 167 -5.74 -6.78 6.87
N LEU A 168 -4.46 -6.48 7.08
CA LEU A 168 -3.42 -7.51 7.10
C LEU A 168 -3.69 -8.57 8.17
N LYS A 169 -4.16 -8.15 9.35
CA LYS A 169 -4.44 -9.04 10.48
C LYS A 169 -5.77 -9.79 10.32
N GLN A 170 -6.86 -9.09 10.08
CA GLN A 170 -8.21 -9.67 10.07
C GLN A 170 -8.60 -10.22 8.70
N GLY A 171 -8.21 -9.53 7.63
CA GLY A 171 -8.53 -9.89 6.25
C GLY A 171 -7.66 -11.01 5.71
N LEU A 172 -6.35 -10.95 5.92
CA LEU A 172 -5.41 -11.97 5.47
C LEU A 172 -5.04 -12.99 6.57
N GLY A 173 -5.27 -12.65 7.84
CA GLY A 173 -4.90 -13.49 8.96
C GLY A 173 -3.39 -13.54 9.20
N LEU A 174 -2.68 -12.45 8.89
CA LEU A 174 -1.26 -12.29 9.21
C LEU A 174 -1.08 -11.92 10.68
N LYS A 175 -0.08 -12.50 11.32
CA LYS A 175 0.33 -12.10 12.67
C LYS A 175 1.33 -10.95 12.60
N ASN A 176 1.43 -10.15 13.66
CA ASN A 176 2.37 -9.02 13.73
C ASN A 176 3.83 -9.44 13.57
N ASP A 177 4.20 -10.65 14.00
CA ASP A 177 5.56 -11.21 13.85
C ASP A 177 5.94 -11.56 12.40
N GLU A 178 4.96 -11.65 11.50
CA GLU A 178 5.14 -11.89 10.07
C GLU A 178 5.15 -10.59 9.24
N ILE A 179 4.99 -9.41 9.87
CA ILE A 179 4.90 -8.13 9.19
C ILE A 179 6.07 -7.24 9.60
N LYS A 180 6.70 -6.59 8.62
CA LYS A 180 7.66 -5.51 8.81
C LYS A 180 7.20 -4.27 8.07
N PHE A 181 7.26 -3.11 8.72
CA PHE A 181 6.94 -1.83 8.09
C PHE A 181 8.23 -1.04 7.84
N HIS A 182 8.32 -0.41 6.67
CA HIS A 182 9.44 0.48 6.33
C HIS A 182 8.97 1.93 6.27
N GLU A 183 9.84 2.83 6.72
CA GLU A 183 9.69 4.27 6.52
C GLU A 183 10.30 4.61 5.17
N ASP A 184 9.48 5.12 4.26
CA ASP A 184 9.89 5.48 2.91
C ASP A 184 9.20 6.77 2.46
N ALA A 185 9.47 7.21 1.24
CA ALA A 185 8.84 8.33 0.57
C ALA A 185 8.44 7.93 -0.85
N TRP A 186 7.25 8.30 -1.25
CA TRP A 186 6.74 8.03 -2.58
C TRP A 186 6.49 9.32 -3.36
N ALA A 187 6.73 9.29 -4.66
CA ALA A 187 6.41 10.36 -5.59
C ALA A 187 5.86 9.79 -6.89
N GLY A 188 4.80 10.42 -7.43
CA GLY A 188 4.21 10.03 -8.69
C GLY A 188 3.06 10.95 -9.11
N GLY A 189 2.94 11.20 -10.43
CA GLY A 189 1.88 12.03 -10.98
C GLY A 189 1.86 13.47 -10.47
N GLY A 190 3.03 14.02 -10.13
CA GLY A 190 3.16 15.38 -9.61
C GLY A 190 2.95 15.53 -8.09
N ASN A 191 2.60 14.47 -7.38
CA ASN A 191 2.42 14.49 -5.93
C ASN A 191 3.47 13.63 -5.23
N PHE A 192 3.78 13.96 -3.97
CA PHE A 192 4.71 13.19 -3.16
C PHE A 192 4.41 13.29 -1.66
N GLY A 193 4.98 12.36 -0.90
CA GLY A 193 4.86 12.36 0.54
C GLY A 193 5.48 11.15 1.21
N ALA A 194 5.36 11.08 2.52
CA ALA A 194 5.82 9.95 3.29
C ALA A 194 5.03 8.68 2.92
N CYS A 195 5.70 7.56 2.94
CA CYS A 195 5.14 6.25 2.63
C CYS A 195 5.49 5.25 3.73
N MET A 196 4.53 4.43 4.13
CA MET A 196 4.76 3.26 4.95
C MET A 196 4.55 2.02 4.11
N GLU A 197 5.63 1.33 3.79
CA GLU A 197 5.61 0.05 3.10
C GLU A 197 5.44 -1.09 4.10
N PHE A 198 4.76 -2.15 3.72
CA PHE A 198 4.60 -3.33 4.56
C PHE A 198 4.98 -4.61 3.82
N PHE A 199 5.87 -5.35 4.46
CA PHE A 199 6.50 -6.56 3.93
C PHE A 199 6.14 -7.77 4.76
N SER A 200 6.07 -8.92 4.10
CA SER A 200 6.07 -10.24 4.73
C SER A 200 6.94 -11.19 3.92
N ARG A 201 7.89 -11.85 4.58
CA ARG A 201 8.79 -12.85 3.99
C ARG A 201 9.42 -12.42 2.66
N GLY A 202 9.88 -11.18 2.58
CA GLY A 202 10.55 -10.62 1.42
C GLY A 202 9.63 -10.11 0.32
N LEU A 203 8.30 -10.18 0.47
CA LEU A 203 7.34 -9.62 -0.46
C LEU A 203 6.75 -8.33 0.12
N GLU A 204 6.81 -7.25 -0.64
CA GLU A 204 6.01 -6.05 -0.39
C GLU A 204 4.54 -6.39 -0.66
N LEU A 205 3.72 -6.33 0.39
CA LEU A 205 2.29 -6.56 0.29
C LEU A 205 1.52 -5.30 -0.09
N GLY A 206 2.15 -4.17 0.04
CA GLY A 206 1.62 -2.87 -0.30
C GLY A 206 2.27 -1.74 0.49
N ASN A 207 1.75 -0.55 0.29
CA ASN A 207 2.18 0.64 0.98
C ASN A 207 1.01 1.58 1.29
N GLN A 208 1.20 2.46 2.26
CA GLN A 208 0.30 3.56 2.49
C GLN A 208 1.03 4.87 2.28
N VAL A 209 0.62 5.59 1.23
CA VAL A 209 1.22 6.85 0.80
C VAL A 209 0.39 8.03 1.28
N TYR A 210 1.06 9.02 1.83
CA TYR A 210 0.46 10.27 2.26
C TYR A 210 0.85 11.38 1.30
N MET A 211 -0.04 11.70 0.37
CA MET A 211 0.17 12.74 -0.65
C MET A 211 -0.01 14.14 -0.04
N LEU A 212 1.02 14.62 0.64
CA LEU A 212 1.00 15.87 1.39
C LEU A 212 1.47 17.08 0.57
N TYR A 213 2.18 16.82 -0.52
CA TYR A 213 2.89 17.84 -1.27
C TYR A 213 2.65 17.67 -2.77
N GLU A 214 2.63 18.78 -3.47
CA GLU A 214 2.60 18.86 -4.93
C GLU A 214 3.94 19.40 -5.44
N GLN A 215 4.42 18.83 -6.52
CA GLN A 215 5.60 19.33 -7.21
C GLN A 215 5.21 20.56 -8.02
N THR A 216 5.81 21.69 -7.71
CA THR A 216 5.70 22.91 -8.53
C THR A 216 6.86 23.01 -9.50
N PRO A 217 6.68 23.70 -10.66
CA PRO A 217 7.74 23.96 -11.64
C PRO A 217 8.93 24.69 -11.05
#